data_1ce1fb33b592f66d92f02ab57d93bc30
#
_entry.id   1ce1fb33b592f66d92f02ab57d93bc30
#
_cell.length_a   1.000
_cell.length_b   1.000
_cell.length_c   1.000
_cell.angle_alpha   90.00
_cell.angle_beta   90.00
_cell.angle_gamma   90.00
#
_symmetry.space_group_name_H-M   'P 1'
#
loop_
_entity.id
_entity.type
_entity.pdbx_description
1 polymer ?
#
loop_
_entity_poly.entity_id
_entity_poly.type
_entity_poly.pdbx_seq_one_letter_code
_entity_poly.pdbx_strand_id
1 'polypeptide(L)'
;MNENINLTKPRYKSNKFDPNKLKPFDKVLVRQKNYTDVPWKVDFYSHKDVYTNGDLFYVCVCSPYRCCIPYNDETKHLVGTTDEAPEFYRYWED
;
A
#
# COMPACT_ATOMS: atom_id res chain seq x y z
N MET A 1 10.89 -29.21 11.23
CA MET A 1 10.90 -28.75 10.99
C MET A 1 10.67 -28.36 10.94
N ASN A 2 10.48 -28.30 10.80
CA ASN A 2 10.28 -27.73 10.48
C ASN A 2 9.79 -27.33 10.28
N GLU A 3 9.56 -27.11 10.15
CA GLU A 3 9.17 -26.60 9.74
C GLU A 3 8.63 -26.21 9.77
N ASN A 4 8.36 -26.43 9.99
CA ASN A 4 7.99 -25.85 9.81
C ASN A 4 7.67 -25.21 10.01
N ILE A 5 7.45 -25.04 10.01
CA ILE A 5 7.48 -24.42 10.09
C ILE A 5 7.23 -23.72 9.97
N ASN A 6 7.07 -23.52 9.85
CA ASN A 6 6.96 -22.76 9.50
C ASN A 6 6.36 -22.45 9.22
N LEU A 7 5.90 -22.47 9.30
CA LEU A 7 5.42 -22.23 8.94
C LEU A 7 4.55 -21.60 9.01
N THR A 8 4.05 -21.54 9.25
CA THR A 8 3.20 -20.94 9.38
C THR A 8 3.15 -19.69 9.43
N LYS A 9 3.51 -19.41 9.80
CA LYS A 9 3.63 -18.22 9.98
C LYS A 9 3.16 -17.38 9.02
N PRO A 10 3.05 -16.40 9.14
CA PRO A 10 2.43 -15.50 8.24
C PRO A 10 3.11 -15.42 6.89
N ARG A 11 3.53 -16.52 6.41
CA ARG A 11 4.24 -16.42 5.20
C ARG A 11 3.35 -16.13 4.03
N TYR A 12 2.07 -16.24 4.13
CA TYR A 12 1.24 -15.78 3.05
C TYR A 12 1.41 -14.28 2.81
N LYS A 13 1.91 -13.55 3.78
CA LYS A 13 2.19 -12.15 3.55
C LYS A 13 3.28 -11.92 2.54
N SER A 14 4.15 -12.89 2.33
CA SER A 14 5.21 -12.74 1.35
C SER A 14 4.67 -12.74 -0.08
N ASN A 15 3.39 -13.06 -0.27
CA ASN A 15 2.76 -13.02 -1.58
C ASN A 15 2.13 -11.68 -1.89
N LYS A 16 2.30 -10.70 -1.02
CA LYS A 16 1.73 -9.39 -1.25
C LYS A 16 2.83 -8.35 -1.36
N PHE A 17 2.46 -7.22 -1.96
CA PHE A 17 3.37 -6.11 -2.07
C PHE A 17 3.82 -5.65 -0.68
N ASP A 18 5.12 -5.39 -0.54
CA ASP A 18 5.70 -4.91 0.70
C ASP A 18 5.90 -3.40 0.59
N PRO A 19 5.09 -2.60 1.31
CA PRO A 19 5.21 -1.14 1.21
C PRO A 19 6.54 -0.61 1.74
N ASN A 20 7.30 -1.42 2.49
CA ASN A 20 8.63 -1.02 2.92
C ASN A 20 9.62 -0.91 1.77
N LYS A 21 9.26 -1.39 0.60
CA LYS A 21 10.12 -1.28 -0.59
C LYS A 21 9.94 0.04 -1.32
N LEU A 22 8.97 0.85 -0.92
CA LEU A 22 8.80 2.17 -1.51
C LEU A 22 9.99 3.04 -1.14
N LYS A 23 10.43 3.85 -2.09
CA LYS A 23 11.56 4.76 -1.91
C LYS A 23 11.12 6.18 -2.16
N PRO A 24 11.82 7.17 -1.58
CA PRO A 24 11.49 8.57 -1.83
C PRO A 24 11.41 8.86 -3.32
N PHE A 25 10.38 9.60 -3.70
CA PHE A 25 10.10 10.02 -5.07
C PHE A 25 9.52 8.93 -5.96
N ASP A 26 9.29 7.73 -5.45
CA ASP A 26 8.55 6.72 -6.23
C ASP A 26 7.16 7.26 -6.57
N LYS A 27 6.78 7.07 -7.84
CA LYS A 27 5.43 7.41 -8.27
C LYS A 27 4.47 6.37 -7.73
N VAL A 28 3.42 6.81 -7.06
CA VAL A 28 2.50 5.91 -6.36
C VAL A 28 1.07 6.29 -6.65
N LEU A 29 0.16 5.36 -6.36
CA LEU A 29 -1.26 5.60 -6.29
C LEU A 29 -1.66 5.60 -4.83
N VAL A 30 -2.47 6.57 -4.44
CA VAL A 30 -2.83 6.76 -3.05
C VAL A 30 -4.31 6.95 -2.88
N ARG A 31 -4.78 6.54 -1.69
CA ARG A 31 -6.18 6.69 -1.31
C ARG A 31 -6.25 6.64 0.20
N GLN A 32 -7.15 7.42 0.78
CA GLN A 32 -7.32 7.39 2.22
C GLN A 32 -8.00 6.11 2.64
N LYS A 33 -7.30 5.36 3.47
CA LYS A 33 -7.81 4.16 4.02
C LYS A 33 -8.38 3.29 2.90
N ASN A 34 -9.51 2.70 3.14
CA ASN A 34 -10.12 1.80 2.16
C ASN A 34 -11.48 2.37 1.75
N TYR A 35 -11.53 3.65 1.49
CA TYR A 35 -12.78 4.26 1.09
C TYR A 35 -13.06 3.92 -0.36
N THR A 36 -14.14 3.17 -0.56
CA THR A 36 -14.49 2.72 -1.89
C THR A 36 -15.14 3.80 -2.74
N ASP A 37 -15.46 4.94 -2.14
CA ASP A 37 -16.05 6.06 -2.86
C ASP A 37 -15.04 7.18 -3.14
N VAL A 38 -13.77 6.96 -2.84
CA VAL A 38 -12.72 7.94 -3.08
C VAL A 38 -11.83 7.43 -4.20
N PRO A 39 -11.69 8.20 -5.29
CA PRO A 39 -10.85 7.76 -6.42
C PRO A 39 -9.37 7.72 -6.05
N TRP A 40 -8.66 6.78 -6.67
CA TRP A 40 -7.20 6.73 -6.58
C TRP A 40 -6.58 7.95 -7.23
N LYS A 41 -5.54 8.47 -6.61
CA LYS A 41 -4.79 9.61 -7.14
C LYS A 41 -3.32 9.25 -7.28
N VAL A 42 -2.65 9.94 -8.19
CA VAL A 42 -1.19 9.81 -8.33
C VAL A 42 -0.52 10.78 -7.37
N ASP A 43 0.55 10.32 -6.73
CA ASP A 43 1.36 11.16 -5.86
C ASP A 43 2.79 10.61 -5.88
N PHE A 44 3.67 11.22 -5.13
CA PHE A 44 5.06 10.78 -5.03
C PHE A 44 5.39 10.52 -3.57
N TYR A 45 5.91 9.34 -3.31
CA TYR A 45 6.16 8.87 -1.96
C TYR A 45 7.32 9.62 -1.31
N SER A 46 7.24 9.86 -0.02
CA SER A 46 8.33 10.44 0.75
C SER A 46 8.80 9.47 1.83
N HIS A 47 7.93 9.16 2.79
CA HIS A 47 8.34 8.31 3.92
C HIS A 47 7.11 7.77 4.65
N LYS A 48 7.35 6.85 5.59
CA LYS A 48 6.32 6.38 6.50
C LYS A 48 6.35 7.23 7.77
N ASP A 49 5.20 7.34 8.41
CA ASP A 49 5.10 8.02 9.69
C ASP A 49 4.04 7.33 10.53
N VAL A 50 4.27 7.30 11.84
CA VAL A 50 3.33 6.71 12.79
C VAL A 50 2.80 7.84 13.66
N TYR A 51 1.50 8.05 13.60
CA TYR A 51 0.87 9.13 14.35
C TYR A 51 0.70 8.73 15.82
N THR A 52 0.39 9.71 16.65
CA THR A 52 0.31 9.50 18.10
C THR A 52 -0.68 8.44 18.51
N ASN A 53 -1.70 8.21 17.73
CA ASN A 53 -2.70 7.17 18.01
C ASN A 53 -2.27 5.79 17.50
N GLY A 54 -1.06 5.67 16.94
CA GLY A 54 -0.57 4.41 16.43
C GLY A 54 -0.87 4.15 14.97
N ASP A 55 -1.61 5.02 14.31
CA ASP A 55 -1.92 4.83 12.88
C ASP A 55 -0.68 5.04 12.02
N LEU A 56 -0.49 4.14 11.07
CA LEU A 56 0.62 4.23 10.12
C LEU A 56 0.14 4.91 8.85
N PHE A 57 0.88 5.91 8.42
CA PHE A 57 0.58 6.64 7.20
C PHE A 57 1.79 6.65 6.28
N TYR A 58 1.50 6.64 4.98
CA TYR A 58 2.51 6.79 3.94
C TYR A 58 2.46 8.23 3.46
N VAL A 59 3.47 9.00 3.87
CA VAL A 59 3.49 10.44 3.59
C VAL A 59 4.00 10.67 2.19
N CYS A 60 3.23 11.40 1.42
CA CYS A 60 3.56 11.77 0.06
C CYS A 60 3.74 13.28 -0.04
N VAL A 61 4.08 13.75 -1.23
CA VAL A 61 4.37 15.18 -1.41
C VAL A 61 3.18 16.04 -0.99
N CYS A 62 1.96 15.57 -1.30
CA CYS A 62 0.77 16.37 -1.02
C CYS A 62 0.16 16.11 0.34
N SER A 63 0.19 14.85 0.83
CA SER A 63 -0.55 14.48 2.03
C SER A 63 -0.11 13.11 2.54
N PRO A 64 -0.47 12.77 3.78
CA PRO A 64 -0.32 11.39 4.24
C PRO A 64 -1.51 10.54 3.81
N TYR A 65 -1.27 9.26 3.52
CA TYR A 65 -2.28 8.32 3.05
C TYR A 65 -2.15 6.98 3.73
N ARG A 66 -3.27 6.28 3.87
CA ARG A 66 -3.30 4.93 4.45
C ARG A 66 -3.04 3.87 3.39
N CYS A 67 -3.45 4.10 2.16
CA CYS A 67 -3.23 3.18 1.05
C CYS A 67 -2.28 3.81 0.06
N CYS A 68 -1.16 3.15 -0.20
CA CYS A 68 -0.11 3.67 -1.07
C CYS A 68 0.53 2.49 -1.79
N ILE A 69 0.31 2.42 -3.10
CA ILE A 69 0.83 1.32 -3.92
C ILE A 69 1.61 1.90 -5.09
N PRO A 70 2.55 1.12 -5.66
CA PRO A 70 3.34 1.66 -6.76
C PRO A 70 2.51 1.90 -8.01
N TYR A 71 2.87 2.92 -8.76
CA TYR A 71 2.27 3.19 -10.06
C TYR A 71 3.03 2.40 -11.10
N ASN A 72 2.38 1.44 -11.72
CA ASN A 72 3.01 0.61 -12.74
C ASN A 72 1.94 0.10 -13.72
N ASP A 73 2.34 -0.78 -14.62
CA ASP A 73 1.42 -1.27 -15.65
C ASP A 73 0.24 -2.04 -15.06
N GLU A 74 0.40 -2.58 -13.85
CA GLU A 74 -0.67 -3.35 -13.21
C GLU A 74 -1.64 -2.48 -12.42
N THR A 75 -1.27 -1.25 -12.11
CA THR A 75 -2.07 -0.39 -11.25
C THR A 75 -2.50 0.91 -11.91
N LYS A 76 -1.86 1.32 -12.98
CA LYS A 76 -2.11 2.64 -13.56
C LYS A 76 -3.55 2.83 -14.02
N HIS A 77 -4.24 1.75 -14.33
CA HIS A 77 -5.65 1.84 -14.75
C HIS A 77 -6.57 2.30 -13.63
N LEU A 78 -6.09 2.24 -12.39
CA LEU A 78 -6.90 2.64 -11.24
C LEU A 78 -7.06 4.14 -11.10
N VAL A 79 -6.20 4.94 -11.74
CA VAL A 79 -6.23 6.40 -11.58
C VAL A 79 -7.61 6.93 -11.91
N GLY A 80 -8.17 7.68 -10.96
CA GLY A 80 -9.49 8.27 -11.15
C GLY A 80 -10.66 7.33 -10.92
N THR A 81 -10.39 6.06 -10.60
CA THR A 81 -11.45 5.09 -10.32
C THR A 81 -11.54 4.81 -8.83
N THR A 82 -12.69 4.24 -8.43
CA THR A 82 -12.88 3.78 -7.07
C THR A 82 -12.72 2.26 -6.96
N ASP A 83 -12.17 1.63 -7.98
CA ASP A 83 -11.99 0.18 -8.00
C ASP A 83 -10.98 -0.26 -6.95
N GLU A 84 -11.12 -1.52 -6.54
CA GLU A 84 -10.15 -2.10 -5.62
C GLU A 84 -8.84 -2.35 -6.35
N ALA A 85 -7.73 -2.18 -5.62
CA ALA A 85 -6.43 -2.54 -6.16
C ALA A 85 -6.37 -4.06 -6.38
N PRO A 86 -5.50 -4.52 -7.30
CA PRO A 86 -5.27 -5.96 -7.44
C PRO A 86 -4.87 -6.56 -6.09
N GLU A 87 -5.25 -7.80 -5.88
CA GLU A 87 -5.10 -8.44 -4.59
C GLU A 87 -3.66 -8.39 -4.08
N PHE A 88 -2.68 -8.56 -4.98
CA PHE A 88 -1.27 -8.53 -4.60
C PHE A 88 -0.91 -7.22 -3.88
N TYR A 89 -1.53 -6.11 -4.26
CA TYR A 89 -1.18 -4.80 -3.71
C TYR A 89 -1.99 -4.41 -2.48
N ARG A 90 -2.95 -5.24 -2.06
CA ARG A 90 -3.82 -4.91 -0.94
C ARG A 90 -3.20 -5.37 0.39
N TYR A 91 -2.00 -4.86 0.69
CA TYR A 91 -1.27 -5.25 1.89
C TYR A 91 -2.02 -4.90 3.18
N TRP A 92 -2.98 -3.98 3.10
CA TRP A 92 -3.74 -3.55 4.26
C TRP A 92 -4.83 -4.55 4.67
N GLU A 93 -5.03 -5.58 3.89
CA GLU A 93 -6.09 -6.56 4.16
C GLU A 93 -5.63 -7.77 4.98
N ASP A 94 -4.41 -7.80 5.39
CA ASP A 94 -3.92 -8.95 6.17
C ASP A 94 -4.47 -8.95 7.60
#